data_67f98cc41d808a59754eedbbf3d9bf98
#
_entry.id   67f98cc41d808a59754eedbbf3d9bf98
#
_cell.length_a   1.000
_cell.length_b   1.000
_cell.length_c   1.000
_cell.angle_alpha   90.00
_cell.angle_beta   90.00
_cell.angle_gamma   90.00
#
_symmetry.space_group_name_H-M   'P 1'
#
loop_
_entity.id
_entity.type
_entity.pdbx_description
1 polymer ?
#
loop_
_entity_poly.entity_id
_entity_poly.type
_entity_poly.pdbx_seq_one_letter_code
_entity_poly.pdbx_strand_id
1 'polypeptide(L)'
;NEGRALNEELTFNTKDAVPVNVDVAVSYQLDREKVPAFYTNFRADRIETFTHGYLRDTARNVIVAMGSEYNFDDVNGGKKEEFVARLTKELDTRLAPLGVSIKQFGIVGSLRPPRALLDAVSAKTKAIQDAIRTENEVRSAQAEAKKKVAIAEGEAAANHALASSLDDRLLAWERLKLERAAIEKWNGVTPSVMAGGNGGGMFFNIPAGAQSK
;
A
#
# COMPACT_ATOMS: atom_id res chain seq x y z
N ASN A 1 -17.16 20.75 21.56
CA ASN A 1 -17.83 21.46 22.68
C ASN A 1 -17.79 22.95 22.39
N GLU A 2 -18.83 23.50 21.84
CA GLU A 2 -18.98 24.92 21.57
C GLU A 2 -19.29 25.71 22.88
N GLY A 3 -18.52 25.49 23.93
CA GLY A 3 -18.61 26.24 25.19
C GLY A 3 -19.79 25.84 26.09
N ARG A 4 -20.46 24.70 25.85
CA ARG A 4 -21.52 24.20 26.74
C ARG A 4 -21.01 23.14 27.70
N ALA A 5 -21.51 23.18 28.95
CA ALA A 5 -21.15 22.26 30.01
C ALA A 5 -21.66 20.81 29.81
N LEU A 6 -22.60 20.60 28.89
CA LEU A 6 -23.20 19.29 28.58
C LEU A 6 -22.58 18.67 27.36
N ASN A 7 -22.22 17.41 27.47
CA ASN A 7 -21.77 16.63 26.33
C ASN A 7 -22.95 16.35 25.37
N GLU A 8 -22.90 16.90 24.16
CA GLU A 8 -23.95 16.76 23.14
C GLU A 8 -23.65 15.62 22.13
N GLU A 9 -22.64 14.81 22.40
CA GLU A 9 -22.31 13.62 21.60
C GLU A 9 -23.51 12.69 21.44
N LEU A 10 -23.71 12.20 20.24
CA LEU A 10 -24.68 11.15 19.95
C LEU A 10 -23.97 9.82 19.91
N THR A 11 -24.51 8.83 20.63
CA THR A 11 -23.99 7.46 20.62
C THR A 11 -24.97 6.54 19.91
N PHE A 12 -24.47 5.69 19.03
CA PHE A 12 -25.25 4.64 18.37
C PHE A 12 -24.41 3.37 18.23
N ASN A 13 -25.07 2.24 18.00
CA ASN A 13 -24.41 0.98 17.71
C ASN A 13 -24.51 0.69 16.21
N THR A 14 -23.40 0.26 15.64
CA THR A 14 -23.35 -0.24 14.26
C THR A 14 -23.88 -1.68 14.18
N LYS A 15 -24.07 -2.19 12.96
CA LYS A 15 -24.55 -3.55 12.71
C LYS A 15 -23.66 -4.63 13.35
N ASP A 16 -22.37 -4.39 13.39
CA ASP A 16 -21.36 -5.23 14.06
C ASP A 16 -21.23 -4.97 15.56
N ALA A 17 -22.27 -4.33 16.15
CA ALA A 17 -22.40 -4.04 17.59
C ALA A 17 -21.27 -3.15 18.15
N VAL A 18 -20.62 -2.33 17.31
CA VAL A 18 -19.64 -1.36 17.74
C VAL A 18 -20.34 -0.10 18.23
N PRO A 19 -20.19 0.31 19.49
CA PRO A 19 -20.68 1.60 19.96
C PRO A 19 -19.80 2.73 19.38
N VAL A 20 -20.45 3.72 18.79
CA VAL A 20 -19.78 4.84 18.14
C VAL A 20 -20.32 6.15 18.70
N ASN A 21 -19.42 7.04 19.08
CA ASN A 21 -19.74 8.40 19.44
C ASN A 21 -19.49 9.33 18.25
N VAL A 22 -20.43 10.25 18.03
CA VAL A 22 -20.40 11.15 16.88
C VAL A 22 -20.91 12.53 17.27
N ASP A 23 -20.23 13.57 16.76
CA ASP A 23 -20.75 14.93 16.77
C ASP A 23 -21.47 15.19 15.45
N VAL A 24 -22.63 15.84 15.52
CA VAL A 24 -23.41 16.18 14.34
C VAL A 24 -23.63 17.69 14.26
N ALA A 25 -23.59 18.21 13.04
CA ALA A 25 -24.02 19.56 12.74
C ALA A 25 -25.29 19.50 11.87
N VAL A 26 -26.29 20.28 12.26
CA VAL A 26 -27.57 20.36 11.55
C VAL A 26 -27.88 21.82 11.23
N SER A 27 -28.14 22.11 9.96
CA SER A 27 -28.68 23.38 9.51
C SER A 27 -30.10 23.15 8.98
N TYR A 28 -31.06 23.92 9.48
CA TYR A 28 -32.45 23.78 9.10
C TYR A 28 -33.12 25.14 8.88
N GLN A 29 -34.23 25.11 8.21
CA GLN A 29 -35.05 26.30 7.95
C GLN A 29 -36.51 26.02 8.33
N LEU A 30 -37.18 27.00 8.93
CA LEU A 30 -38.59 26.95 9.19
C LEU A 30 -39.38 27.48 7.99
N ASP A 31 -40.45 26.78 7.61
CA ASP A 31 -41.39 27.23 6.61
C ASP A 31 -42.26 28.32 7.19
N ARG A 32 -42.28 29.49 6.54
CA ARG A 32 -43.00 30.67 7.00
C ARG A 32 -44.49 30.43 7.21
N GLU A 33 -45.10 29.62 6.35
CA GLU A 33 -46.53 29.31 6.41
C GLU A 33 -46.89 28.44 7.61
N LYS A 34 -45.94 27.59 8.07
CA LYS A 34 -46.14 26.66 9.16
C LYS A 34 -45.60 27.15 10.51
N VAL A 35 -44.98 28.34 10.57
CA VAL A 35 -44.48 28.91 11.81
C VAL A 35 -45.53 29.04 12.91
N PRO A 36 -46.80 29.44 12.64
CA PRO A 36 -47.82 29.52 13.70
C PRO A 36 -48.16 28.15 14.29
N ALA A 37 -48.24 27.11 13.43
CA ALA A 37 -48.47 25.73 13.87
C ALA A 37 -47.28 25.18 14.65
N PHE A 38 -46.05 25.46 14.17
CA PHE A 38 -44.80 25.11 14.88
C PHE A 38 -44.77 25.71 16.28
N TYR A 39 -45.09 27.00 16.40
CA TYR A 39 -45.15 27.68 17.71
C TYR A 39 -46.18 27.06 18.65
N THR A 40 -47.37 26.72 18.14
CA THR A 40 -48.42 26.08 18.91
C THR A 40 -47.99 24.69 19.43
N ASN A 41 -47.33 23.92 18.59
CA ASN A 41 -46.87 22.56 18.94
C ASN A 41 -45.76 22.55 19.97
N PHE A 42 -44.79 23.43 19.83
CA PHE A 42 -43.58 23.40 20.66
C PHE A 42 -43.60 24.43 21.79
N ARG A 43 -44.51 25.43 21.74
CA ARG A 43 -44.59 26.56 22.71
C ARG A 43 -43.22 27.13 23.05
N ALA A 44 -42.34 27.13 22.05
CA ALA A 44 -40.93 27.41 22.24
C ALA A 44 -40.70 28.94 22.24
N ASP A 45 -40.51 29.50 23.39
CA ASP A 45 -40.08 30.92 23.54
C ASP A 45 -38.73 31.14 22.89
N ARG A 46 -37.95 30.06 22.76
CA ARG A 46 -36.61 30.06 22.17
C ARG A 46 -36.47 28.89 21.21
N ILE A 47 -35.97 29.15 20.00
CA ILE A 47 -35.67 28.15 18.98
C ILE A 47 -34.66 27.11 19.46
N GLU A 48 -33.76 27.51 20.40
CA GLU A 48 -32.77 26.64 20.98
C GLU A 48 -33.40 25.46 21.75
N THR A 49 -34.56 25.67 22.40
CA THR A 49 -35.29 24.60 23.11
C THR A 49 -35.77 23.52 22.15
N PHE A 50 -36.25 23.89 20.95
CA PHE A 50 -36.55 22.95 19.91
C PHE A 50 -35.28 22.23 19.38
N THR A 51 -34.22 22.99 19.12
CA THR A 51 -32.97 22.47 18.53
C THR A 51 -32.31 21.45 19.45
N HIS A 52 -32.13 21.79 20.74
CA HIS A 52 -31.46 20.91 21.70
C HIS A 52 -32.37 19.87 22.34
N GLY A 53 -33.66 20.00 22.21
CA GLY A 53 -34.65 19.02 22.63
C GLY A 53 -35.11 18.12 21.45
N TYR A 54 -36.22 18.50 20.85
CA TYR A 54 -36.93 17.66 19.88
C TYR A 54 -36.07 17.28 18.64
N LEU A 55 -35.39 18.26 18.04
CA LEU A 55 -34.57 18.02 16.86
C LEU A 55 -33.42 17.05 17.18
N ARG A 56 -32.73 17.27 18.29
CA ARG A 56 -31.65 16.41 18.75
C ARG A 56 -32.11 14.99 19.03
N ASP A 57 -33.25 14.84 19.73
CA ASP A 57 -33.79 13.50 20.04
C ASP A 57 -34.29 12.78 18.78
N THR A 58 -34.86 13.52 17.84
CA THR A 58 -35.25 12.97 16.53
C THR A 58 -34.03 12.52 15.75
N ALA A 59 -32.97 13.34 15.71
CA ALA A 59 -31.71 12.99 15.07
C ALA A 59 -31.08 11.74 15.71
N ARG A 60 -31.05 11.67 17.05
CA ARG A 60 -30.58 10.50 17.79
C ARG A 60 -31.33 9.23 17.39
N ASN A 61 -32.66 9.28 17.38
CA ASN A 61 -33.48 8.12 17.05
C ASN A 61 -33.26 7.65 15.62
N VAL A 62 -33.11 8.57 14.68
CA VAL A 62 -32.81 8.24 13.27
C VAL A 62 -31.39 7.64 13.13
N ILE A 63 -30.39 8.23 13.78
CA ILE A 63 -29.01 7.72 13.74
C ILE A 63 -28.94 6.32 14.36
N VAL A 64 -29.59 6.08 15.50
CA VAL A 64 -29.62 4.76 16.15
C VAL A 64 -30.30 3.72 15.27
N ALA A 65 -31.43 4.05 14.67
CA ALA A 65 -32.14 3.13 13.79
C ALA A 65 -31.31 2.77 12.54
N MET A 66 -30.78 3.77 11.87
CA MET A 66 -30.01 3.56 10.64
C MET A 66 -28.60 3.04 10.90
N GLY A 67 -27.98 3.38 12.03
CA GLY A 67 -26.66 2.90 12.41
C GLY A 67 -26.59 1.37 12.49
N SER A 68 -27.67 0.73 12.93
CA SER A 68 -27.80 -0.72 13.00
C SER A 68 -27.83 -1.44 11.64
N GLU A 69 -27.98 -0.71 10.53
CA GLU A 69 -27.96 -1.26 9.17
C GLU A 69 -26.54 -1.30 8.57
N TYR A 70 -25.62 -0.51 9.08
CA TYR A 70 -24.26 -0.34 8.55
C TYR A 70 -23.19 -0.90 9.48
N ASN A 71 -22.13 -1.51 8.91
CA ASN A 71 -20.95 -1.87 9.68
C ASN A 71 -20.11 -0.63 10.00
N PHE A 72 -19.26 -0.71 11.02
CA PHE A 72 -18.37 0.38 11.39
C PHE A 72 -17.50 0.88 10.25
N ASP A 73 -16.88 -0.05 9.49
CA ASP A 73 -16.02 0.28 8.34
C ASP A 73 -16.78 1.00 7.21
N ASP A 74 -18.05 0.67 6.97
CA ASP A 74 -18.91 1.33 5.99
C ASP A 74 -19.14 2.80 6.37
N VAL A 75 -19.49 3.06 7.65
CA VAL A 75 -19.80 4.41 8.16
C VAL A 75 -18.52 5.25 8.32
N ASN A 76 -17.40 4.62 8.65
CA ASN A 76 -16.11 5.32 8.82
C ASN A 76 -15.41 5.62 7.48
N GLY A 77 -15.75 4.92 6.41
CA GLY A 77 -15.06 4.96 5.13
C GLY A 77 -15.98 5.04 3.91
N GLY A 78 -16.07 3.95 3.17
CA GLY A 78 -16.58 3.92 1.80
C GLY A 78 -18.03 4.32 1.59
N LYS A 79 -18.92 4.19 2.62
CA LYS A 79 -20.35 4.52 2.52
C LYS A 79 -20.76 5.66 3.43
N LYS A 80 -19.81 6.44 3.94
CA LYS A 80 -20.10 7.58 4.82
C LYS A 80 -21.04 8.59 4.18
N GLU A 81 -20.83 8.92 2.92
CA GLU A 81 -21.67 9.87 2.19
C GLU A 81 -23.10 9.33 1.98
N GLU A 82 -23.23 8.06 1.62
CA GLU A 82 -24.54 7.41 1.49
C GLU A 82 -25.30 7.41 2.83
N PHE A 83 -24.61 7.06 3.90
CA PHE A 83 -25.17 7.07 5.25
C PHE A 83 -25.69 8.47 5.64
N VAL A 84 -24.88 9.51 5.45
CA VAL A 84 -25.25 10.90 5.74
C VAL A 84 -26.43 11.36 4.86
N ALA A 85 -26.44 11.01 3.57
CA ALA A 85 -27.53 11.37 2.65
C ALA A 85 -28.86 10.70 3.06
N ARG A 86 -28.83 9.43 3.45
CA ARG A 86 -30.02 8.72 3.96
C ARG A 86 -30.49 9.31 5.27
N LEU A 87 -29.60 9.64 6.20
CA LEU A 87 -29.94 10.32 7.45
C LEU A 87 -30.62 11.66 7.21
N THR A 88 -30.08 12.45 6.30
CA THR A 88 -30.63 13.76 5.91
C THR A 88 -32.05 13.61 5.39
N LYS A 89 -32.28 12.67 4.48
CA LYS A 89 -33.57 12.40 3.87
C LYS A 89 -34.61 11.92 4.90
N GLU A 90 -34.21 11.02 5.79
CA GLU A 90 -35.12 10.50 6.83
C GLU A 90 -35.48 11.58 7.84
N LEU A 91 -34.50 12.42 8.25
CA LEU A 91 -34.74 13.57 9.12
C LEU A 91 -35.69 14.58 8.46
N ASP A 92 -35.45 14.92 7.19
CA ASP A 92 -36.30 15.85 6.45
C ASP A 92 -37.76 15.32 6.35
N THR A 93 -37.91 14.02 6.05
CA THR A 93 -39.20 13.38 5.98
C THR A 93 -39.99 13.44 7.31
N ARG A 94 -39.30 13.28 8.44
CA ARG A 94 -39.94 13.33 9.77
C ARG A 94 -40.23 14.75 10.22
N LEU A 95 -39.46 15.73 9.81
CA LEU A 95 -39.56 17.11 10.25
C LEU A 95 -40.41 17.99 9.31
N ALA A 96 -40.55 17.61 8.04
CA ALA A 96 -41.37 18.33 7.06
C ALA A 96 -42.82 18.59 7.47
N PRO A 97 -43.52 17.62 8.12
CA PRO A 97 -44.89 17.86 8.63
C PRO A 97 -44.94 18.98 9.66
N LEU A 98 -43.85 19.19 10.41
CA LEU A 98 -43.74 20.23 11.43
C LEU A 98 -43.30 21.58 10.86
N GLY A 99 -43.10 21.66 9.54
CA GLY A 99 -42.61 22.90 8.88
C GLY A 99 -41.12 23.13 9.02
N VAL A 100 -40.37 22.09 9.32
CA VAL A 100 -38.90 22.17 9.44
C VAL A 100 -38.26 21.45 8.25
N SER A 101 -37.46 22.14 7.46
CA SER A 101 -36.71 21.57 6.33
C SER A 101 -35.23 21.53 6.68
N ILE A 102 -34.64 20.36 6.54
CA ILE A 102 -33.20 20.18 6.76
C ILE A 102 -32.42 20.64 5.52
N LYS A 103 -31.58 21.66 5.70
CA LYS A 103 -30.73 22.19 4.63
C LYS A 103 -29.40 21.45 4.55
N GLN A 104 -28.84 21.13 5.70
CA GLN A 104 -27.58 20.41 5.78
C GLN A 104 -27.55 19.57 7.06
N PHE A 105 -27.14 18.34 6.91
CA PHE A 105 -26.80 17.44 8.01
C PHE A 105 -25.39 16.89 7.75
N GLY A 106 -24.56 16.89 8.77
CA GLY A 106 -23.19 16.41 8.64
C GLY A 106 -22.65 15.83 9.93
N ILE A 107 -21.78 14.88 9.80
CA ILE A 107 -20.96 14.34 10.89
C ILE A 107 -19.72 15.21 11.00
N VAL A 108 -19.52 15.80 12.16
CA VAL A 108 -18.37 16.66 12.46
C VAL A 108 -17.24 15.83 13.04
N GLY A 109 -16.07 15.90 12.40
CA GLY A 109 -14.90 15.15 12.84
C GLY A 109 -14.93 13.68 12.47
N SER A 110 -14.19 12.87 13.23
CA SER A 110 -14.11 11.42 13.07
C SER A 110 -15.06 10.70 14.02
N LEU A 111 -15.54 9.55 13.60
CA LEU A 111 -16.24 8.60 14.46
C LEU A 111 -15.30 8.14 15.58
N ARG A 112 -15.81 8.12 16.81
CA ARG A 112 -15.02 7.76 17.99
C ARG A 112 -15.53 6.43 18.58
N PRO A 113 -14.97 5.30 18.15
CA PRO A 113 -15.22 4.01 18.79
C PRO A 113 -14.45 3.91 20.13
N PRO A 114 -14.81 2.96 21.01
CA PRO A 114 -14.07 2.70 22.22
C PRO A 114 -12.59 2.39 21.96
N ARG A 115 -11.70 2.80 22.85
CA ARG A 115 -10.25 2.60 22.72
C ARG A 115 -9.87 1.14 22.52
N ALA A 116 -10.49 0.23 23.27
CA ALA A 116 -10.22 -1.21 23.14
C ALA A 116 -10.48 -1.74 21.70
N LEU A 117 -11.45 -1.17 21.00
CA LEU A 117 -11.71 -1.55 19.61
C LEU A 117 -10.69 -0.93 18.65
N LEU A 118 -10.29 0.32 18.90
CA LEU A 118 -9.21 0.96 18.11
C LEU A 118 -7.92 0.15 18.18
N ASP A 119 -7.56 -0.35 19.36
CA ASP A 119 -6.39 -1.18 19.58
C ASP A 119 -6.52 -2.52 18.81
N ALA A 120 -7.69 -3.15 18.87
CA ALA A 120 -7.96 -4.40 18.16
C ALA A 120 -7.95 -4.22 16.62
N VAL A 121 -8.56 -3.15 16.11
CA VAL A 121 -8.55 -2.82 14.67
C VAL A 121 -7.14 -2.49 14.21
N SER A 122 -6.40 -1.71 15.01
CA SER A 122 -5.00 -1.37 14.72
C SER A 122 -4.11 -2.61 14.69
N ALA A 123 -4.26 -3.53 15.64
CA ALA A 123 -3.54 -4.80 15.68
C ALA A 123 -3.87 -5.68 14.45
N LYS A 124 -5.17 -5.79 14.10
CA LYS A 124 -5.62 -6.51 12.90
C LYS A 124 -5.04 -5.91 11.62
N THR A 125 -5.10 -4.59 11.48
CA THR A 125 -4.57 -3.89 10.30
C THR A 125 -3.06 -4.09 10.18
N LYS A 126 -2.33 -4.00 11.31
CA LYS A 126 -0.89 -4.28 11.36
C LYS A 126 -0.58 -5.71 10.93
N ALA A 127 -1.32 -6.69 11.46
CA ALA A 127 -1.13 -8.10 11.08
C ALA A 127 -1.37 -8.36 9.59
N ILE A 128 -2.40 -7.71 9.00
CA ILE A 128 -2.68 -7.79 7.56
C ILE A 128 -1.53 -7.14 6.75
N GLN A 129 -1.05 -5.97 7.16
CA GLN A 129 0.07 -5.30 6.50
C GLN A 129 1.36 -6.11 6.59
N ASP A 130 1.65 -6.72 7.74
CA ASP A 130 2.80 -7.59 7.92
C ASP A 130 2.70 -8.84 7.04
N ALA A 131 1.51 -9.45 6.92
CA ALA A 131 1.28 -10.58 6.02
C ALA A 131 1.49 -10.21 4.54
N ILE A 132 0.96 -9.06 4.10
CA ILE A 132 1.15 -8.55 2.74
C ILE A 132 2.63 -8.25 2.47
N ARG A 133 3.33 -7.67 3.44
CA ARG A 133 4.77 -7.41 3.32
C ARG A 133 5.55 -8.70 3.14
N THR A 134 5.30 -9.70 3.98
CA THR A 134 5.95 -11.01 3.90
C THR A 134 5.66 -11.70 2.55
N GLU A 135 4.42 -11.64 2.07
CA GLU A 135 4.06 -12.18 0.75
C GLU A 135 4.84 -11.48 -0.38
N ASN A 136 4.95 -10.16 -0.32
CA ASN A 136 5.71 -9.39 -1.31
C ASN A 136 7.21 -9.69 -1.24
N GLU A 137 7.79 -9.88 -0.06
CA GLU A 137 9.17 -10.30 0.13
C GLU A 137 9.43 -11.69 -0.47
N VAL A 138 8.53 -12.65 -0.23
CA VAL A 138 8.62 -14.00 -0.84
C VAL A 138 8.51 -13.92 -2.36
N ARG A 139 7.56 -13.13 -2.88
CA ARG A 139 7.39 -12.91 -4.31
C ARG A 139 8.63 -12.29 -4.95
N SER A 140 9.23 -11.29 -4.30
CA SER A 140 10.47 -10.65 -4.72
C SER A 140 11.64 -11.64 -4.75
N ALA A 141 11.83 -12.41 -3.68
CA ALA A 141 12.87 -13.43 -3.60
C ALA A 141 12.71 -14.52 -4.69
N GLN A 142 11.49 -14.94 -4.97
CA GLN A 142 11.20 -15.89 -6.05
C GLN A 142 11.50 -15.28 -7.43
N ALA A 143 11.18 -14.00 -7.64
CA ALA A 143 11.48 -13.31 -8.89
C ALA A 143 13.01 -13.16 -9.09
N GLU A 144 13.76 -12.83 -8.03
CA GLU A 144 15.21 -12.78 -8.07
C GLU A 144 15.85 -14.16 -8.33
N ALA A 145 15.33 -15.20 -7.70
CA ALA A 145 15.81 -16.57 -7.95
C ALA A 145 15.58 -16.98 -9.42
N LYS A 146 14.39 -16.72 -9.95
CA LYS A 146 14.07 -16.99 -11.38
C LYS A 146 14.97 -16.17 -12.30
N LYS A 147 15.22 -14.91 -11.99
CA LYS A 147 16.14 -14.04 -12.75
C LYS A 147 17.55 -14.60 -12.76
N LYS A 148 18.09 -15.04 -11.61
CA LYS A 148 19.42 -15.66 -11.53
C LYS A 148 19.51 -16.94 -12.34
N VAL A 149 18.49 -17.80 -12.28
CA VAL A 149 18.42 -19.02 -13.10
C VAL A 149 18.41 -18.67 -14.59
N ALA A 150 17.55 -17.75 -15.02
CA ALA A 150 17.47 -17.34 -16.42
C ALA A 150 18.78 -16.72 -16.95
N ILE A 151 19.49 -15.95 -16.11
CA ILE A 151 20.81 -15.41 -16.47
C ILE A 151 21.83 -16.56 -16.62
N ALA A 152 21.89 -17.49 -15.66
CA ALA A 152 22.82 -18.62 -15.73
C ALA A 152 22.53 -19.55 -16.92
N GLU A 153 21.27 -19.79 -17.23
CA GLU A 153 20.87 -20.55 -18.42
C GLU A 153 21.27 -19.81 -19.71
N GLY A 154 21.07 -18.49 -19.77
CA GLY A 154 21.49 -17.66 -20.89
C GLY A 154 23.01 -17.66 -21.08
N GLU A 155 23.79 -17.54 -20.03
CA GLU A 155 25.26 -17.64 -20.05
C GLU A 155 25.74 -19.03 -20.47
N ALA A 156 25.11 -20.09 -19.95
CA ALA A 156 25.43 -21.46 -20.36
C ALA A 156 25.13 -21.71 -21.84
N ALA A 157 23.98 -21.24 -22.33
CA ALA A 157 23.61 -21.32 -23.75
C ALA A 157 24.57 -20.53 -24.64
N ALA A 158 24.96 -19.31 -24.23
CA ALA A 158 25.93 -18.50 -24.95
C ALA A 158 27.31 -19.18 -25.00
N ASN A 159 27.79 -19.72 -23.88
CA ASN A 159 29.06 -20.45 -23.79
C ASN A 159 29.01 -21.73 -24.65
N HIS A 160 27.90 -22.45 -24.65
CA HIS A 160 27.72 -23.63 -25.52
C HIS A 160 27.71 -23.26 -27.00
N ALA A 161 27.05 -22.18 -27.39
CA ALA A 161 27.05 -21.67 -28.75
C ALA A 161 28.45 -21.22 -29.19
N LEU A 162 29.21 -20.55 -28.33
CA LEU A 162 30.62 -20.20 -28.56
C LEU A 162 31.47 -21.45 -28.72
N ALA A 163 31.36 -22.43 -27.83
CA ALA A 163 32.12 -23.68 -27.89
C ALA A 163 31.82 -24.48 -29.17
N SER A 164 30.55 -24.50 -29.59
CA SER A 164 30.15 -25.17 -30.84
C SER A 164 30.55 -24.42 -32.10
N SER A 165 30.79 -23.11 -32.05
CA SER A 165 31.26 -22.27 -33.15
C SER A 165 32.79 -22.28 -33.32
N LEU A 166 33.52 -22.75 -32.32
CA LEU A 166 34.95 -22.91 -32.36
C LEU A 166 35.30 -24.20 -33.15
N ASP A 167 35.39 -24.07 -34.47
CA ASP A 167 35.91 -25.14 -35.32
C ASP A 167 37.43 -25.34 -35.03
N ASP A 168 37.88 -26.62 -35.05
CA ASP A 168 39.30 -26.97 -34.81
C ASP A 168 40.26 -26.20 -35.75
N ARG A 169 39.76 -25.83 -36.91
CA ARG A 169 40.47 -24.99 -37.87
C ARG A 169 40.71 -23.57 -37.39
N LEU A 170 39.73 -22.98 -36.73
CA LEU A 170 39.82 -21.63 -36.17
C LEU A 170 40.84 -21.61 -35.02
N LEU A 171 40.79 -22.61 -34.16
CA LEU A 171 41.76 -22.78 -33.05
C LEU A 171 43.20 -22.96 -33.56
N ALA A 172 43.36 -23.77 -34.63
CA ALA A 172 44.66 -23.94 -35.28
C ALA A 172 45.15 -22.65 -35.93
N TRP A 173 44.26 -21.87 -36.53
CA TRP A 173 44.62 -20.58 -37.14
C TRP A 173 44.97 -19.52 -36.09
N GLU A 174 44.27 -19.47 -34.97
CA GLU A 174 44.61 -18.59 -33.83
C GLU A 174 45.97 -18.94 -33.19
N ARG A 175 46.27 -20.25 -33.05
CA ARG A 175 47.60 -20.71 -32.60
C ARG A 175 48.70 -20.26 -33.57
N LEU A 176 48.50 -20.42 -34.86
CA LEU A 176 49.43 -19.96 -35.90
C LEU A 176 49.63 -18.43 -35.83
N LYS A 177 48.61 -17.68 -35.56
CA LYS A 177 48.66 -16.21 -35.36
C LYS A 177 49.52 -15.84 -34.17
N LEU A 178 49.31 -16.51 -33.03
CA LEU A 178 50.11 -16.30 -31.80
C LEU A 178 51.56 -16.68 -32.00
N GLU A 179 51.83 -17.79 -32.69
CA GLU A 179 53.18 -18.22 -33.05
C GLU A 179 53.88 -17.21 -33.96
N ARG A 180 53.18 -16.69 -34.99
CA ARG A 180 53.73 -15.60 -35.82
C ARG A 180 54.02 -14.34 -35.05
N ALA A 181 53.11 -13.90 -34.19
CA ALA A 181 53.33 -12.73 -33.35
C ALA A 181 54.49 -12.92 -32.34
N ALA A 182 54.69 -14.14 -31.85
CA ALA A 182 55.81 -14.48 -31.02
C ALA A 182 57.14 -14.42 -31.80
N ILE A 183 57.16 -14.92 -33.05
CA ILE A 183 58.34 -14.89 -33.96
C ILE A 183 58.66 -13.44 -34.35
N GLU A 184 57.66 -12.61 -34.69
CA GLU A 184 57.86 -11.19 -35.02
C GLU A 184 58.44 -10.37 -33.88
N LYS A 185 58.06 -10.71 -32.67
CA LYS A 185 58.60 -10.02 -31.44
C LYS A 185 59.91 -10.64 -30.92
N TRP A 186 60.38 -11.73 -31.56
CA TRP A 186 61.56 -12.42 -31.12
C TRP A 186 62.81 -11.62 -31.48
N ASN A 187 63.63 -11.32 -30.48
CA ASN A 187 64.92 -10.57 -30.59
C ASN A 187 66.06 -11.43 -31.06
N GLY A 188 65.84 -12.66 -31.52
CA GLY A 188 66.86 -13.58 -32.01
C GLY A 188 67.66 -14.31 -30.89
N VAL A 189 67.30 -14.07 -29.63
CA VAL A 189 67.97 -14.75 -28.50
C VAL A 189 67.08 -15.90 -28.04
N THR A 190 67.62 -17.10 -27.98
CA THR A 190 66.85 -18.25 -27.42
C THR A 190 66.62 -18.03 -25.94
N PRO A 191 65.32 -18.08 -25.51
CA PRO A 191 64.95 -17.93 -24.08
C PRO A 191 65.58 -19.07 -23.27
N SER A 192 66.15 -18.74 -22.11
CA SER A 192 66.75 -19.70 -21.20
C SER A 192 65.80 -20.77 -20.67
N VAL A 193 64.48 -20.51 -20.72
CA VAL A 193 63.39 -21.46 -20.39
C VAL A 193 62.18 -21.18 -21.27
N MET A 194 61.73 -22.16 -22.04
CA MET A 194 60.43 -22.17 -22.71
C MET A 194 59.54 -23.21 -22.05
N ALA A 195 58.48 -22.77 -21.39
CA ALA A 195 57.41 -23.65 -20.90
C ALA A 195 56.40 -23.78 -22.02
N GLY A 196 56.42 -24.88 -22.76
CA GLY A 196 55.41 -25.21 -23.76
C GLY A 196 54.22 -25.89 -23.10
N GLY A 197 53.02 -25.37 -23.35
CA GLY A 197 51.77 -26.10 -23.03
C GLY A 197 51.67 -27.34 -23.91
N ASN A 198 51.18 -28.43 -23.35
CA ASN A 198 50.74 -29.71 -23.90
C ASN A 198 51.42 -30.14 -25.21
N GLY A 199 52.61 -30.75 -25.14
CA GLY A 199 53.26 -31.41 -26.25
C GLY A 199 54.58 -30.78 -26.75
N GLY A 200 54.98 -29.62 -26.21
CA GLY A 200 56.27 -28.98 -26.54
C GLY A 200 57.29 -29.25 -25.47
N GLY A 201 58.41 -29.84 -25.85
CA GLY A 201 59.52 -30.11 -24.94
C GLY A 201 60.09 -28.85 -24.31
N MET A 202 60.55 -28.92 -23.08
CA MET A 202 61.35 -27.88 -22.42
C MET A 202 62.70 -27.79 -23.09
N PHE A 203 63.04 -26.65 -23.67
CA PHE A 203 64.36 -26.38 -24.14
C PHE A 203 65.10 -25.60 -23.08
N PHE A 204 66.13 -26.22 -22.48
CA PHE A 204 67.07 -25.53 -21.57
C PHE A 204 68.29 -25.09 -22.34
N ASN A 205 68.50 -23.78 -22.40
CA ASN A 205 69.78 -23.27 -22.88
C ASN A 205 70.81 -23.31 -21.70
N ILE A 206 71.59 -24.32 -21.68
CA ILE A 206 72.73 -24.39 -20.76
C ILE A 206 73.88 -23.58 -21.41
N PRO A 207 74.30 -22.46 -20.84
CA PRO A 207 75.45 -21.74 -21.39
C PRO A 207 76.66 -22.65 -21.38
N ALA A 208 77.22 -22.90 -22.58
CA ALA A 208 78.44 -23.69 -22.72
C ALA A 208 79.61 -22.96 -22.04
N GLY A 209 80.08 -23.54 -20.95
CA GLY A 209 81.40 -23.44 -20.49
C GLY A 209 81.87 -22.18 -19.80
N ALA A 210 81.97 -22.29 -18.51
CA ALA A 210 83.14 -21.82 -17.84
C ALA A 210 84.07 -23.04 -17.68
N GLN A 211 84.93 -23.26 -18.66
CA GLN A 211 86.09 -24.12 -18.42
C GLN A 211 87.02 -23.36 -17.46
N SER A 212 87.12 -23.87 -16.28
CA SER A 212 88.13 -23.48 -15.30
C SER A 212 89.57 -23.77 -15.82
N LYS A 213 90.35 -22.76 -15.73
CA LYS A 213 91.79 -22.96 -15.52
C LYS A 213 92.01 -23.02 -14.05
#